data_89ab50b872c5c6bcf7307adee445fd45
#
_entry.id   89ab50b872c5c6bcf7307adee445fd45
#
_cell.length_a   1.000
_cell.length_b   1.000
_cell.length_c   1.000
_cell.angle_alpha   90.00
_cell.angle_beta   90.00
_cell.angle_gamma   90.00
#
_symmetry.space_group_name_H-M   'P 1'
#
loop_
_entity.id
_entity.type
_entity.pdbx_description
1 polymer ?
#
loop_
_entity_poly.entity_id
_entity_poly.type
_entity_poly.pdbx_seq_one_letter_code
_entity_poly.pdbx_strand_id
1 'polypeptide(L)'
;MNRRYRKTIIAGNWKMNKTASETKKFAEELKRLLPRAKWCDVVVCVPAVNISAAIKAFKDLRVTVGAENVFYEKSGAYTGEVSADMLKDLGVKYVIIGHSERRQYFGETDFTVNRKVLAALEAGLHPIICVGETLEQRELGITMELIALQVKSALAGVPAEKLRKCVIAYEPVWAIGTGKTATAEQAAEVCTFIRTTVRHLYGARIARSITIQYGGSMKPANAAELLAQPDIDGGLIGGVGGLHGAAVLHRDGAGTERAVQVADGAADEGADLCRLLGGGGLAGADGPHGLIGDDALAGLLRRHAGQGGLELQGDELH
;
A
#
# COMPACT_ATOMS: atom_id res chain seq x y z
N MET A 1 13.21 12.50 -7.63
CA MET A 1 12.73 11.42 -8.55
C MET A 1 12.98 11.78 -10.01
N ASN A 2 13.46 10.83 -10.85
CA ASN A 2 13.64 11.06 -12.30
C ASN A 2 12.43 10.53 -13.10
N ARG A 3 11.36 11.32 -13.17
CA ARG A 3 10.07 10.96 -13.82
C ARG A 3 10.17 10.75 -15.33
N ARG A 4 11.25 11.13 -15.95
CA ARG A 4 11.46 10.90 -17.40
C ARG A 4 11.51 9.41 -17.75
N TYR A 5 11.99 8.58 -16.82
CA TYR A 5 12.21 7.16 -17.06
C TYR A 5 11.31 6.24 -16.26
N ARG A 6 10.68 6.73 -15.18
CA ARG A 6 9.90 5.95 -14.24
C ARG A 6 8.50 6.54 -14.07
N LYS A 7 7.53 5.66 -13.90
CA LYS A 7 6.17 6.05 -13.56
C LYS A 7 6.03 6.25 -12.07
N THR A 8 5.33 7.30 -11.69
CA THR A 8 4.80 7.40 -10.32
C THR A 8 3.53 6.57 -10.25
N ILE A 9 3.48 5.62 -9.32
CA ILE A 9 2.31 4.75 -9.13
C ILE A 9 1.90 4.82 -7.66
N ILE A 10 0.65 5.23 -7.42
CA ILE A 10 0.02 5.17 -6.10
C ILE A 10 -1.00 4.05 -6.13
N ALA A 11 -0.75 3.00 -5.36
CA ALA A 11 -1.59 1.82 -5.29
C ALA A 11 -2.23 1.71 -3.90
N GLY A 12 -3.55 1.64 -3.84
CA GLY A 12 -4.30 1.32 -2.63
C GLY A 12 -4.51 -0.19 -2.53
N ASN A 13 -4.15 -0.77 -1.40
CA ASN A 13 -4.42 -2.17 -1.06
C ASN A 13 -5.59 -2.21 -0.07
N TRP A 14 -6.75 -2.67 -0.51
CA TRP A 14 -7.93 -2.72 0.36
C TRP A 14 -7.83 -3.82 1.43
N LYS A 15 -6.99 -4.81 1.19
CA LYS A 15 -6.91 -5.99 2.04
C LYS A 15 -8.31 -6.66 2.13
N MET A 16 -8.66 -7.28 3.24
CA MET A 16 -9.96 -7.93 3.43
C MET A 16 -11.02 -6.91 3.88
N ASN A 17 -11.28 -5.91 3.05
CA ASN A 17 -12.28 -4.86 3.35
C ASN A 17 -13.17 -4.60 2.14
N LYS A 18 -14.31 -3.97 2.41
CA LYS A 18 -15.33 -3.51 1.46
C LYS A 18 -16.12 -4.62 0.76
N THR A 19 -17.39 -4.37 0.68
CA THR A 19 -18.37 -5.09 -0.12
C THR A 19 -18.49 -4.47 -1.52
N ALA A 20 -19.21 -5.13 -2.42
CA ALA A 20 -19.50 -4.58 -3.75
C ALA A 20 -20.31 -3.26 -3.70
N SER A 21 -21.18 -3.10 -2.70
CA SER A 21 -21.95 -1.86 -2.50
C SER A 21 -21.06 -0.71 -2.04
N GLU A 22 -20.13 -0.97 -1.13
CA GLU A 22 -19.15 0.01 -0.65
C GLU A 22 -18.15 0.38 -1.76
N THR A 23 -17.83 -0.55 -2.67
CA THR A 23 -17.02 -0.27 -3.86
C THR A 23 -17.63 0.85 -4.71
N LYS A 24 -18.95 0.86 -4.91
CA LYS A 24 -19.63 1.92 -5.66
C LYS A 24 -19.57 3.26 -4.94
N LYS A 25 -19.82 3.27 -3.63
CA LYS A 25 -19.72 4.51 -2.82
C LYS A 25 -18.34 5.10 -2.89
N PHE A 26 -17.31 4.26 -2.72
CA PHE A 26 -15.92 4.69 -2.84
C PHE A 26 -15.60 5.29 -4.21
N ALA A 27 -16.10 4.70 -5.30
CA ALA A 27 -15.89 5.24 -6.64
C ALA A 27 -16.47 6.66 -6.81
N GLU A 28 -17.67 6.91 -6.25
CA GLU A 28 -18.30 8.24 -6.29
C GLU A 28 -17.50 9.27 -5.47
N GLU A 29 -16.97 8.90 -4.33
CA GLU A 29 -16.09 9.75 -3.52
C GLU A 29 -14.78 10.03 -4.23
N LEU A 30 -14.12 8.99 -4.73
CA LEU A 30 -12.86 9.09 -5.46
C LEU A 30 -12.97 10.00 -6.69
N LYS A 31 -14.10 9.94 -7.41
CA LYS A 31 -14.37 10.81 -8.57
C LYS A 31 -14.26 12.29 -8.25
N ARG A 32 -14.67 12.70 -7.05
CA ARG A 32 -14.62 14.09 -6.59
C ARG A 32 -13.21 14.54 -6.22
N LEU A 33 -12.35 13.60 -5.81
CA LEU A 33 -11.03 13.84 -5.26
C LEU A 33 -9.91 13.70 -6.29
N LEU A 34 -10.14 12.98 -7.39
CA LEU A 34 -9.14 12.77 -8.42
C LEU A 34 -8.76 14.09 -9.10
N PRO A 35 -7.45 14.42 -9.18
CA PRO A 35 -7.00 15.63 -9.85
C PRO A 35 -7.26 15.57 -11.37
N ARG A 36 -7.52 16.73 -11.98
CA ARG A 36 -7.72 16.80 -13.44
C ARG A 36 -6.47 16.45 -14.24
N ALA A 37 -5.29 16.78 -13.72
CA ALA A 37 -4.02 16.49 -14.37
C ALA A 37 -3.54 15.07 -14.05
N LYS A 38 -3.13 14.33 -15.09
CA LYS A 38 -2.55 12.99 -14.94
C LYS A 38 -1.03 13.08 -14.81
N TRP A 39 -0.51 12.95 -13.62
CA TRP A 39 0.92 12.93 -13.36
C TRP A 39 1.38 11.65 -12.60
N CYS A 40 0.44 10.84 -12.12
CA CYS A 40 0.68 9.50 -11.59
C CYS A 40 -0.37 8.52 -12.09
N ASP A 41 -0.06 7.24 -12.02
CA ASP A 41 -1.03 6.16 -12.19
C ASP A 41 -1.64 5.83 -10.81
N VAL A 42 -2.97 5.91 -10.70
CA VAL A 42 -3.72 5.50 -9.51
C VAL A 42 -4.21 4.07 -9.73
N VAL A 43 -3.87 3.20 -8.79
CA VAL A 43 -4.27 1.78 -8.80
C VAL A 43 -5.06 1.48 -7.54
N VAL A 44 -6.14 0.72 -7.64
CA VAL A 44 -6.88 0.23 -6.49
C VAL A 44 -6.92 -1.29 -6.57
N CYS A 45 -6.20 -1.95 -5.66
CA CYS A 45 -6.17 -3.40 -5.53
C CYS A 45 -7.26 -3.82 -4.56
N VAL A 46 -8.17 -4.67 -5.03
CA VAL A 46 -9.39 -5.06 -4.34
C VAL A 46 -9.46 -6.59 -4.15
N PRO A 47 -10.20 -7.07 -3.12
CA PRO A 47 -10.52 -8.48 -2.99
C PRO A 47 -11.14 -9.06 -4.27
N ALA A 48 -10.90 -10.34 -4.56
CA ALA A 48 -11.37 -11.00 -5.79
C ALA A 48 -12.89 -10.84 -6.00
N VAL A 49 -13.67 -10.91 -4.92
CA VAL A 49 -15.13 -10.74 -4.95
C VAL A 49 -15.59 -9.34 -5.39
N ASN A 50 -14.73 -8.34 -5.29
CA ASN A 50 -15.03 -6.95 -5.63
C ASN A 50 -14.53 -6.53 -7.03
N ILE A 51 -13.73 -7.34 -7.71
CA ILE A 51 -13.09 -6.97 -8.98
C ILE A 51 -14.12 -6.53 -10.02
N SER A 52 -15.17 -7.33 -10.26
CA SER A 52 -16.21 -6.99 -11.26
C SER A 52 -16.95 -5.71 -10.91
N ALA A 53 -17.21 -5.47 -9.62
CA ALA A 53 -17.84 -4.22 -9.16
C ALA A 53 -16.90 -3.02 -9.34
N ALA A 54 -15.61 -3.19 -9.04
CA ALA A 54 -14.59 -2.16 -9.18
C ALA A 54 -14.36 -1.79 -10.65
N ILE A 55 -14.25 -2.76 -11.57
CA ILE A 55 -14.12 -2.52 -13.00
C ILE A 55 -15.28 -1.68 -13.54
N LYS A 56 -16.52 -1.99 -13.12
CA LYS A 56 -17.70 -1.22 -13.51
C LYS A 56 -17.72 0.18 -12.90
N ALA A 57 -17.40 0.28 -11.61
CA ALA A 57 -17.48 1.54 -10.87
C ALA A 57 -16.39 2.54 -11.28
N PHE A 58 -15.20 2.06 -11.66
CA PHE A 58 -14.08 2.91 -12.06
C PHE A 58 -13.95 3.13 -13.57
N LYS A 59 -14.89 2.62 -14.40
CA LYS A 59 -14.82 2.64 -15.87
C LYS A 59 -14.51 4.03 -16.43
N ASP A 60 -15.15 5.06 -15.90
CA ASP A 60 -15.01 6.44 -16.36
C ASP A 60 -14.03 7.27 -15.52
N LEU A 61 -13.32 6.61 -14.61
CA LEU A 61 -12.31 7.21 -13.76
C LEU A 61 -10.91 6.89 -14.29
N ARG A 62 -9.95 7.77 -14.02
CA ARG A 62 -8.53 7.52 -14.29
C ARG A 62 -7.90 6.66 -13.20
N VAL A 63 -8.56 5.56 -12.86
CA VAL A 63 -8.18 4.59 -11.86
C VAL A 63 -8.05 3.23 -12.53
N THR A 64 -7.02 2.51 -12.16
CA THR A 64 -6.77 1.16 -12.66
C THR A 64 -7.09 0.15 -11.56
N VAL A 65 -7.83 -0.89 -11.89
CA VAL A 65 -8.12 -1.98 -10.95
C VAL A 65 -6.95 -2.95 -10.90
N GLY A 66 -6.54 -3.30 -9.68
CA GLY A 66 -5.62 -4.37 -9.35
C GLY A 66 -6.30 -5.48 -8.55
N ALA A 67 -5.64 -6.63 -8.47
CA ALA A 67 -5.98 -7.73 -7.59
C ALA A 67 -4.98 -7.82 -6.43
N GLU A 68 -5.39 -8.41 -5.33
CA GLU A 68 -4.57 -8.55 -4.11
C GLU A 68 -3.76 -9.85 -4.08
N ASN A 69 -4.07 -10.78 -4.98
CA ASN A 69 -3.38 -12.07 -5.11
C ASN A 69 -3.65 -12.67 -6.50
N VAL A 70 -2.85 -13.67 -6.87
CA VAL A 70 -3.01 -14.53 -8.04
C VAL A 70 -2.41 -15.89 -7.73
N PHE A 71 -2.95 -16.95 -8.34
CA PHE A 71 -2.30 -18.24 -8.36
C PHE A 71 -1.44 -18.38 -9.64
N TYR A 72 -0.42 -19.22 -9.57
CA TYR A 72 0.56 -19.34 -10.66
C TYR A 72 0.20 -20.39 -11.72
N GLU A 73 -0.77 -21.25 -11.46
CA GLU A 73 -1.28 -22.18 -12.47
C GLU A 73 -2.39 -21.54 -13.31
N LYS A 74 -2.47 -21.90 -14.58
CA LYS A 74 -3.47 -21.37 -15.51
C LYS A 74 -4.88 -21.87 -15.21
N SER A 75 -4.98 -23.14 -14.85
CA SER A 75 -6.23 -23.82 -14.52
C SER A 75 -5.94 -25.15 -13.78
N GLY A 76 -6.95 -25.78 -13.22
CA GLY A 76 -6.81 -27.11 -12.61
C GLY A 76 -7.58 -27.26 -11.30
N ALA A 77 -7.22 -28.31 -10.54
CA ALA A 77 -7.85 -28.66 -9.27
C ALA A 77 -7.27 -27.82 -8.11
N TYR A 78 -7.51 -26.52 -8.14
CA TYR A 78 -7.04 -25.52 -7.17
C TYR A 78 -8.22 -24.75 -6.61
N THR A 79 -9.09 -25.44 -5.88
CA THR A 79 -10.34 -24.88 -5.35
C THR A 79 -10.10 -23.62 -4.55
N GLY A 80 -10.76 -22.51 -4.96
CA GLY A 80 -10.67 -21.21 -4.31
C GLY A 80 -9.60 -20.27 -4.90
N GLU A 81 -8.69 -20.77 -5.76
CA GLU A 81 -7.66 -19.93 -6.37
C GLU A 81 -8.15 -19.20 -7.63
N VAL A 82 -7.49 -18.08 -7.93
CA VAL A 82 -7.77 -17.23 -9.09
C VAL A 82 -6.52 -17.15 -9.97
N SER A 83 -6.63 -17.57 -11.23
CA SER A 83 -5.52 -17.53 -12.18
C SER A 83 -5.28 -16.14 -12.77
N ALA A 84 -4.10 -15.96 -13.35
CA ALA A 84 -3.74 -14.70 -14.02
C ALA A 84 -4.64 -14.43 -15.24
N ASP A 85 -5.05 -15.46 -15.97
CA ASP A 85 -5.94 -15.34 -17.12
C ASP A 85 -7.35 -14.90 -16.71
N MET A 86 -7.90 -15.43 -15.59
CA MET A 86 -9.17 -14.98 -15.02
C MET A 86 -9.12 -13.49 -14.64
N LEU A 87 -8.04 -13.03 -14.01
CA LEU A 87 -7.86 -11.62 -13.68
C LEU A 87 -7.78 -10.75 -14.93
N LYS A 88 -7.06 -11.21 -15.94
CA LYS A 88 -6.89 -10.51 -17.21
C LYS A 88 -8.20 -10.36 -17.96
N ASP A 89 -9.00 -11.42 -18.03
CA ASP A 89 -10.32 -11.43 -18.68
C ASP A 89 -11.28 -10.41 -18.03
N LEU A 90 -11.25 -10.29 -16.71
CA LEU A 90 -12.00 -9.27 -15.97
C LEU A 90 -11.53 -7.83 -16.21
N GLY A 91 -10.37 -7.62 -16.87
CA GLY A 91 -9.82 -6.28 -17.12
C GLY A 91 -8.87 -5.77 -16.03
N VAL A 92 -8.45 -6.62 -15.10
CA VAL A 92 -7.41 -6.28 -14.11
C VAL A 92 -6.09 -6.02 -14.82
N LYS A 93 -5.33 -5.03 -14.32
CA LYS A 93 -4.01 -4.70 -14.87
C LYS A 93 -2.87 -4.93 -13.90
N TYR A 94 -3.07 -4.74 -12.63
CA TYR A 94 -2.05 -4.91 -11.59
C TYR A 94 -2.41 -6.07 -10.67
N VAL A 95 -1.41 -6.67 -10.03
CA VAL A 95 -1.64 -7.69 -9.01
C VAL A 95 -0.55 -7.61 -7.95
N ILE A 96 -0.95 -7.58 -6.67
CA ILE A 96 -0.04 -7.66 -5.53
C ILE A 96 0.42 -9.10 -5.38
N ILE A 97 1.73 -9.30 -5.20
CA ILE A 97 2.35 -10.61 -5.04
C ILE A 97 3.37 -10.55 -3.92
N GLY A 98 3.36 -11.51 -3.00
CA GLY A 98 4.32 -11.60 -1.92
C GLY A 98 4.09 -10.62 -0.78
N HIS A 99 2.86 -10.07 -0.64
CA HIS A 99 2.50 -9.18 0.46
C HIS A 99 2.84 -9.81 1.81
N SER A 100 3.34 -9.02 2.76
CA SER A 100 3.78 -9.48 4.08
C SER A 100 2.74 -10.34 4.81
N GLU A 101 1.46 -9.97 4.76
CA GLU A 101 0.37 -10.76 5.35
C GLU A 101 0.24 -12.14 4.69
N ARG A 102 0.44 -12.24 3.36
CA ARG A 102 0.38 -13.53 2.68
C ARG A 102 1.57 -14.42 3.00
N ARG A 103 2.74 -13.84 3.18
CA ARG A 103 3.93 -14.55 3.67
C ARG A 103 3.71 -15.06 5.09
N GLN A 104 3.15 -14.23 5.96
CA GLN A 104 2.94 -14.51 7.37
C GLN A 104 1.81 -15.52 7.63
N TYR A 105 0.66 -15.34 6.97
CA TYR A 105 -0.57 -16.08 7.31
C TYR A 105 -0.94 -17.17 6.31
N PHE A 106 -0.43 -17.12 5.08
CA PHE A 106 -0.85 -18.01 3.99
C PHE A 106 0.31 -18.80 3.37
N GLY A 107 1.47 -18.84 4.05
CA GLY A 107 2.61 -19.65 3.63
C GLY A 107 3.22 -19.26 2.28
N GLU A 108 3.05 -18.03 1.83
CA GLU A 108 3.66 -17.54 0.59
C GLU A 108 5.17 -17.42 0.75
N THR A 109 5.94 -18.12 -0.09
CA THR A 109 7.40 -18.18 -0.06
C THR A 109 8.00 -17.43 -1.25
N ASP A 110 9.32 -17.18 -1.23
CA ASP A 110 10.01 -16.56 -2.38
C ASP A 110 9.89 -17.40 -3.65
N PHE A 111 9.82 -18.73 -3.51
CA PHE A 111 9.57 -19.64 -4.63
C PHE A 111 8.17 -19.43 -5.23
N THR A 112 7.13 -19.41 -4.41
CA THR A 112 5.75 -19.18 -4.90
C THR A 112 5.56 -17.76 -5.43
N VAL A 113 6.21 -16.77 -4.82
CA VAL A 113 6.25 -15.37 -5.31
C VAL A 113 6.82 -15.32 -6.73
N ASN A 114 7.97 -15.96 -6.97
CA ASN A 114 8.57 -16.00 -8.31
C ASN A 114 7.62 -16.63 -9.35
N ARG A 115 7.02 -17.78 -9.05
CA ARG A 115 6.04 -18.45 -9.94
C ARG A 115 4.86 -17.53 -10.27
N LYS A 116 4.32 -16.83 -9.27
CA LYS A 116 3.24 -15.86 -9.46
C LYS A 116 3.67 -14.67 -10.33
N VAL A 117 4.89 -14.15 -10.14
CA VAL A 117 5.44 -13.06 -10.96
C VAL A 117 5.53 -13.48 -12.43
N LEU A 118 6.07 -14.68 -12.70
CA LEU A 118 6.19 -15.21 -14.06
C LEU A 118 4.81 -15.39 -14.72
N ALA A 119 3.85 -16.00 -14.01
CA ALA A 119 2.49 -16.20 -14.49
C ALA A 119 1.76 -14.87 -14.77
N ALA A 120 1.87 -13.90 -13.87
CA ALA A 120 1.29 -12.56 -14.06
C ALA A 120 1.87 -11.86 -15.29
N LEU A 121 3.19 -11.91 -15.48
CA LEU A 121 3.87 -11.31 -16.64
C LEU A 121 3.55 -12.05 -17.95
N GLU A 122 3.35 -13.35 -17.92
CA GLU A 122 2.92 -14.14 -19.08
C GLU A 122 1.53 -13.71 -19.53
N ALA A 123 0.57 -13.59 -18.62
CA ALA A 123 -0.78 -13.12 -18.88
C ALA A 123 -0.84 -11.60 -19.22
N GLY A 124 0.28 -10.88 -19.09
CA GLY A 124 0.38 -9.46 -19.39
C GLY A 124 -0.06 -8.53 -18.28
N LEU A 125 -0.22 -9.03 -17.05
CA LEU A 125 -0.44 -8.23 -15.86
C LEU A 125 0.84 -7.52 -15.42
N HIS A 126 0.68 -6.54 -14.54
CA HIS A 126 1.76 -5.78 -13.91
C HIS A 126 1.89 -6.20 -12.44
N PRO A 127 2.86 -7.06 -12.07
CA PRO A 127 3.04 -7.46 -10.69
C PRO A 127 3.57 -6.31 -9.84
N ILE A 128 2.95 -6.11 -8.66
CA ILE A 128 3.46 -5.30 -7.54
C ILE A 128 4.07 -6.30 -6.56
N ILE A 129 5.38 -6.41 -6.58
CA ILE A 129 6.15 -7.44 -5.86
C ILE A 129 6.55 -6.86 -4.50
N CYS A 130 6.00 -7.42 -3.43
CA CYS A 130 6.29 -7.01 -2.08
C CYS A 130 7.53 -7.70 -1.53
N VAL A 131 8.44 -6.91 -0.98
CA VAL A 131 9.67 -7.34 -0.29
C VAL A 131 9.82 -6.56 1.01
N GLY A 132 10.35 -7.19 2.03
CA GLY A 132 10.50 -6.52 3.32
C GLY A 132 10.98 -7.45 4.42
N GLU A 133 11.50 -6.85 5.49
CA GLU A 133 12.04 -7.53 6.65
C GLU A 133 11.13 -7.37 7.88
N THR A 134 11.17 -8.36 8.76
CA THR A 134 10.55 -8.29 10.10
C THR A 134 11.41 -7.47 11.06
N LEU A 135 10.86 -7.13 12.23
CA LEU A 135 11.63 -6.43 13.27
C LEU A 135 12.85 -7.23 13.71
N GLU A 136 12.68 -8.51 13.94
CA GLU A 136 13.77 -9.42 14.34
C GLU A 136 14.91 -9.41 13.32
N GLN A 137 14.58 -9.53 12.03
CA GLN A 137 15.56 -9.51 10.94
C GLN A 137 16.30 -8.17 10.85
N ARG A 138 15.59 -7.07 11.11
CA ARG A 138 16.20 -5.74 11.17
C ARG A 138 17.14 -5.58 12.36
N GLU A 139 16.74 -6.05 13.54
CA GLU A 139 17.56 -6.02 14.75
C GLU A 139 18.80 -6.90 14.63
N LEU A 140 18.71 -8.02 13.90
CA LEU A 140 19.86 -8.85 13.53
C LEU A 140 20.80 -8.20 12.49
N GLY A 141 20.42 -7.07 11.90
CA GLY A 141 21.22 -6.36 10.92
C GLY A 141 21.27 -7.01 9.52
N ILE A 142 20.36 -7.95 9.19
CA ILE A 142 20.33 -8.70 7.93
C ILE A 142 19.33 -8.17 6.89
N THR A 143 18.86 -6.93 7.08
CA THR A 143 17.86 -6.30 6.19
C THR A 143 18.30 -6.37 4.71
N MET A 144 19.53 -5.96 4.40
CA MET A 144 19.97 -5.83 3.02
C MET A 144 20.17 -7.18 2.33
N GLU A 145 20.68 -8.17 3.04
CA GLU A 145 20.83 -9.55 2.57
C GLU A 145 19.48 -10.17 2.25
N LEU A 146 18.51 -10.00 3.14
CA LEU A 146 17.15 -10.49 2.97
C LEU A 146 16.46 -9.82 1.78
N ILE A 147 16.51 -8.50 1.69
CA ILE A 147 15.93 -7.75 0.57
C ILE A 147 16.58 -8.16 -0.75
N ALA A 148 17.93 -8.32 -0.78
CA ALA A 148 18.61 -8.83 -1.96
C ALA A 148 18.14 -10.22 -2.35
N LEU A 149 17.97 -11.12 -1.39
CA LEU A 149 17.48 -12.48 -1.61
C LEU A 149 16.05 -12.45 -2.18
N GLN A 150 15.14 -11.72 -1.56
CA GLN A 150 13.74 -11.62 -2.01
C GLN A 150 13.64 -11.03 -3.42
N VAL A 151 14.37 -9.95 -3.73
CA VAL A 151 14.38 -9.32 -5.07
C VAL A 151 14.96 -10.28 -6.11
N LYS A 152 16.10 -10.92 -5.83
CA LYS A 152 16.75 -11.88 -6.74
C LYS A 152 15.82 -13.08 -7.02
N SER A 153 15.23 -13.64 -5.97
CA SER A 153 14.31 -14.77 -6.09
C SER A 153 13.07 -14.39 -6.89
N ALA A 154 12.41 -13.27 -6.56
CA ALA A 154 11.20 -12.83 -7.26
C ALA A 154 11.41 -12.56 -8.75
N LEU A 155 12.60 -12.07 -9.13
CA LEU A 155 12.93 -11.72 -10.50
C LEU A 155 13.67 -12.83 -11.26
N ALA A 156 13.91 -13.99 -10.65
CA ALA A 156 14.59 -15.11 -11.32
C ALA A 156 13.82 -15.54 -12.58
N GLY A 157 14.50 -15.63 -13.72
CA GLY A 157 13.88 -16.01 -14.99
C GLY A 157 13.00 -14.93 -15.66
N VAL A 158 12.87 -13.74 -15.08
CA VAL A 158 12.10 -12.65 -15.68
C VAL A 158 12.91 -12.03 -16.83
N PRO A 159 12.38 -11.98 -18.08
CA PRO A 159 13.05 -11.33 -19.19
C PRO A 159 13.20 -9.82 -18.97
N ALA A 160 14.35 -9.26 -19.37
CA ALA A 160 14.67 -7.83 -19.15
C ALA A 160 13.63 -6.86 -19.73
N GLU A 161 13.06 -7.19 -20.87
CA GLU A 161 12.02 -6.38 -21.53
C GLU A 161 10.69 -6.33 -20.74
N LYS A 162 10.42 -7.35 -19.92
CA LYS A 162 9.21 -7.40 -19.08
C LYS A 162 9.35 -6.63 -17.76
N LEU A 163 10.57 -6.29 -17.33
CA LEU A 163 10.80 -5.62 -16.04
C LEU A 163 10.15 -4.23 -15.93
N ARG A 164 9.88 -3.55 -17.04
CA ARG A 164 9.14 -2.29 -17.03
C ARG A 164 7.68 -2.44 -16.57
N LYS A 165 7.16 -3.66 -16.59
CA LYS A 165 5.83 -3.98 -16.06
C LYS A 165 5.84 -4.29 -14.56
N CYS A 166 7.01 -4.61 -14.00
CA CYS A 166 7.16 -4.89 -12.59
C CYS A 166 7.22 -3.60 -11.78
N VAL A 167 6.61 -3.65 -10.61
CA VAL A 167 6.75 -2.69 -9.54
C VAL A 167 7.30 -3.44 -8.33
N ILE A 168 8.28 -2.88 -7.62
CA ILE A 168 8.74 -3.47 -6.36
C ILE A 168 8.25 -2.58 -5.23
N ALA A 169 7.54 -3.15 -4.26
CA ALA A 169 7.04 -2.47 -3.08
C ALA A 169 7.86 -2.89 -1.86
N TYR A 170 8.56 -1.94 -1.24
CA TYR A 170 9.27 -2.18 0.02
C TYR A 170 8.31 -2.05 1.20
N GLU A 171 8.10 -3.12 1.91
CA GLU A 171 7.28 -3.21 3.10
C GLU A 171 8.15 -3.39 4.34
N PRO A 172 8.49 -2.33 5.11
CA PRO A 172 9.08 -2.51 6.43
C PRO A 172 8.04 -3.16 7.36
N VAL A 173 8.03 -4.52 7.43
CA VAL A 173 6.98 -5.29 8.12
C VAL A 173 6.86 -4.87 9.58
N TRP A 174 7.99 -4.49 10.21
CA TRP A 174 8.06 -3.97 11.56
C TRP A 174 7.33 -2.62 11.78
N ALA A 175 7.02 -1.91 10.68
CA ALA A 175 6.33 -0.62 10.72
C ALA A 175 4.88 -0.71 10.18
N ILE A 176 4.38 -1.92 9.86
CA ILE A 176 3.02 -2.13 9.33
C ILE A 176 2.09 -2.54 10.46
N GLY A 177 1.09 -1.69 10.79
CA GLY A 177 0.09 -2.00 11.83
C GLY A 177 0.62 -1.99 13.27
N THR A 178 1.87 -1.55 13.49
CA THR A 178 2.53 -1.57 14.82
C THR A 178 2.53 -0.20 15.52
N GLY A 179 2.05 0.84 14.84
CA GLY A 179 2.18 2.22 15.31
C GLY A 179 3.57 2.83 15.04
N LYS A 180 4.57 2.04 14.68
CA LYS A 180 5.90 2.52 14.25
C LYS A 180 5.84 2.99 12.79
N THR A 181 6.68 3.95 12.44
CA THR A 181 6.83 4.44 11.07
C THR A 181 8.31 4.49 10.74
N ALA A 182 8.72 3.94 9.60
CA ALA A 182 10.08 4.13 9.11
C ALA A 182 10.28 5.60 8.74
N THR A 183 11.46 6.15 9.02
CA THR A 183 11.81 7.50 8.56
C THR A 183 11.97 7.52 7.03
N ALA A 184 11.92 8.71 6.43
CA ALA A 184 12.12 8.84 4.98
C ALA A 184 13.52 8.37 4.54
N GLU A 185 14.53 8.59 5.39
CA GLU A 185 15.91 8.13 5.17
C GLU A 185 16.00 6.61 5.21
N GLN A 186 15.37 5.96 6.20
CA GLN A 186 15.33 4.50 6.31
C GLN A 186 14.64 3.86 5.11
N ALA A 187 13.54 4.45 4.68
CA ALA A 187 12.82 4.01 3.48
C ALA A 187 13.66 4.22 2.22
N ALA A 188 14.34 5.37 2.09
CA ALA A 188 15.19 5.71 0.96
C ALA A 188 16.40 4.78 0.85
N GLU A 189 17.04 4.45 1.96
CA GLU A 189 18.19 3.55 2.02
C GLU A 189 17.83 2.19 1.39
N VAL A 190 16.74 1.57 1.83
CA VAL A 190 16.32 0.26 1.32
C VAL A 190 15.83 0.36 -0.13
N CYS A 191 15.08 1.39 -0.51
CA CYS A 191 14.64 1.57 -1.90
C CYS A 191 15.83 1.79 -2.86
N THR A 192 16.85 2.52 -2.44
CA THR A 192 18.11 2.67 -3.19
C THR A 192 18.84 1.34 -3.32
N PHE A 193 18.88 0.55 -2.25
CA PHE A 193 19.49 -0.77 -2.27
C PHE A 193 18.72 -1.73 -3.21
N ILE A 194 17.39 -1.74 -3.19
CA ILE A 194 16.56 -2.49 -4.15
C ILE A 194 16.93 -2.12 -5.59
N ARG A 195 17.02 -0.83 -5.90
CA ARG A 195 17.41 -0.37 -7.23
C ARG A 195 18.80 -0.79 -7.63
N THR A 196 19.74 -0.75 -6.69
CA THR A 196 21.12 -1.22 -6.89
C THR A 196 21.15 -2.72 -7.16
N THR A 197 20.35 -3.51 -6.44
CA THR A 197 20.22 -4.96 -6.68
C THR A 197 19.68 -5.23 -8.09
N VAL A 198 18.64 -4.52 -8.54
CA VAL A 198 18.12 -4.62 -9.91
C VAL A 198 19.18 -4.18 -10.94
N ARG A 199 20.01 -3.17 -10.63
CA ARG A 199 21.11 -2.74 -11.49
C ARG A 199 22.16 -3.83 -11.68
N HIS A 200 22.51 -4.55 -10.63
CA HIS A 200 23.45 -5.67 -10.72
C HIS A 200 22.87 -6.84 -11.54
N LEU A 201 21.55 -7.10 -11.45
CA LEU A 201 20.92 -8.19 -12.19
C LEU A 201 20.70 -7.86 -13.69
N TYR A 202 20.31 -6.63 -14.01
CA TYR A 202 19.76 -6.27 -15.33
C TYR A 202 20.41 -5.02 -15.96
N GLY A 203 21.40 -4.44 -15.29
CA GLY A 203 22.10 -3.25 -15.77
C GLY A 203 21.37 -1.93 -15.48
N ALA A 204 22.11 -0.83 -15.66
CA ALA A 204 21.69 0.52 -15.26
C ALA A 204 20.44 1.01 -16.02
N ARG A 205 20.26 0.62 -17.28
CA ARG A 205 19.11 1.04 -18.10
C ARG A 205 17.79 0.53 -17.53
N ILE A 206 17.75 -0.74 -17.13
CA ILE A 206 16.57 -1.37 -16.57
C ILE A 206 16.31 -0.83 -15.16
N ALA A 207 17.33 -0.83 -14.29
CA ALA A 207 17.20 -0.30 -12.94
C ALA A 207 16.66 1.14 -12.88
N ARG A 208 17.05 1.97 -13.86
CA ARG A 208 16.56 3.33 -13.99
C ARG A 208 15.08 3.42 -14.38
N SER A 209 14.51 2.36 -14.97
CA SER A 209 13.14 2.35 -15.50
C SER A 209 12.12 1.61 -14.64
N ILE A 210 12.55 0.82 -13.66
CA ILE A 210 11.65 0.11 -12.75
C ILE A 210 11.07 1.07 -11.70
N THR A 211 9.79 0.91 -11.39
CA THR A 211 9.12 1.66 -10.33
C THR A 211 9.33 0.96 -8.99
N ILE A 212 9.73 1.73 -7.97
CA ILE A 212 9.84 1.26 -6.59
C ILE A 212 8.86 2.05 -5.75
N GLN A 213 8.01 1.36 -4.99
CA GLN A 213 7.04 1.92 -4.06
C GLN A 213 7.50 1.73 -2.62
N TYR A 214 7.13 2.67 -1.77
CA TYR A 214 7.18 2.48 -0.32
C TYR A 214 5.83 1.90 0.14
N GLY A 215 5.86 0.76 0.82
CA GLY A 215 4.69 0.01 1.29
C GLY A 215 4.49 0.03 2.80
N GLY A 216 5.22 0.89 3.52
CA GLY A 216 4.98 1.14 4.94
C GLY A 216 3.88 2.17 5.18
N SER A 217 3.82 2.73 6.39
CA SER A 217 2.84 3.74 6.78
C SER A 217 3.07 5.05 6.02
N MET A 218 2.33 5.26 4.94
CA MET A 218 2.30 6.52 4.18
C MET A 218 0.99 7.26 4.47
N LYS A 219 1.10 8.49 4.91
CA LYS A 219 -0.02 9.39 5.25
C LYS A 219 0.19 10.74 4.56
N PRO A 220 -0.84 11.59 4.41
CA PRO A 220 -0.67 12.93 3.82
C PRO A 220 0.45 13.75 4.46
N ALA A 221 0.64 13.60 5.78
CA ALA A 221 1.64 14.34 6.54
C ALA A 221 3.10 13.99 6.18
N ASN A 222 3.39 12.73 5.79
CA ASN A 222 4.75 12.27 5.47
C ASN A 222 4.96 11.94 3.98
N ALA A 223 3.89 11.93 3.18
CA ALA A 223 3.96 11.50 1.78
C ALA A 223 4.88 12.40 0.94
N ALA A 224 4.87 13.72 1.18
CA ALA A 224 5.72 14.65 0.45
C ALA A 224 7.21 14.38 0.69
N GLU A 225 7.61 14.12 1.94
CA GLU A 225 8.97 13.81 2.32
C GLU A 225 9.44 12.47 1.75
N LEU A 226 8.61 11.43 1.87
CA LEU A 226 8.89 10.10 1.28
C LEU A 226 9.05 10.18 -0.24
N LEU A 227 8.17 10.89 -0.93
CA LEU A 227 8.17 10.99 -2.38
C LEU A 227 9.21 11.99 -2.93
N ALA A 228 9.82 12.82 -2.07
CA ALA A 228 10.97 13.62 -2.41
C ALA A 228 12.24 12.74 -2.56
N GLN A 229 12.27 11.56 -1.95
CA GLN A 229 13.41 10.66 -2.01
C GLN A 229 13.67 10.18 -3.46
N PRO A 230 14.95 10.10 -3.89
CA PRO A 230 15.31 9.83 -5.28
C PRO A 230 14.78 8.51 -5.84
N ASP A 231 14.72 7.48 -4.99
CA ASP A 231 14.41 6.11 -5.39
C ASP A 231 13.05 5.60 -4.89
N ILE A 232 12.22 6.49 -4.32
CA ILE A 232 10.82 6.21 -4.02
C ILE A 232 9.95 6.82 -5.12
N ASP A 233 9.31 5.97 -5.92
CA ASP A 233 8.54 6.37 -7.11
C ASP A 233 7.04 6.36 -6.87
N GLY A 234 6.59 6.03 -5.67
CA GLY A 234 5.17 5.95 -5.33
C GLY A 234 4.93 5.25 -4.00
N GLY A 235 3.69 4.84 -3.76
CA GLY A 235 3.30 4.15 -2.54
C GLY A 235 2.38 2.97 -2.80
N LEU A 236 2.55 1.91 -2.01
CA LEU A 236 1.55 0.86 -1.80
C LEU A 236 0.93 1.09 -0.44
N ILE A 237 -0.32 1.58 -0.42
CA ILE A 237 -0.94 2.14 0.77
C ILE A 237 -2.08 1.22 1.22
N GLY A 238 -1.98 0.71 2.44
CA GLY A 238 -3.01 -0.08 3.09
C GLY A 238 -3.45 0.55 4.41
N GLY A 239 -4.63 0.22 4.89
CA GLY A 239 -5.13 0.68 6.18
C GLY A 239 -5.80 -0.43 6.97
N VAL A 240 -5.65 -0.42 8.31
CA VAL A 240 -6.37 -1.31 9.22
C VAL A 240 -7.70 -0.66 9.58
N GLY A 241 -8.79 -1.39 9.33
CA GLY A 241 -10.11 -1.02 9.88
C GLY A 241 -10.85 0.09 9.18
N GLY A 242 -10.67 0.29 7.91
CA GLY A 242 -11.32 1.34 7.10
C GLY A 242 -10.28 2.36 6.68
N LEU A 243 -9.74 2.17 5.61
CA LEU A 243 -9.64 3.09 4.53
C LEU A 243 -8.96 4.42 4.75
N HIS A 244 -7.71 4.38 4.98
CA HIS A 244 -6.96 5.60 4.76
C HIS A 244 -6.55 5.62 3.28
N GLY A 245 -7.29 6.38 2.51
CA GLY A 245 -7.28 6.40 1.08
C GLY A 245 -5.90 6.57 0.46
N ALA A 246 -5.80 6.18 -0.80
CA ALA A 246 -4.63 6.42 -1.61
C ALA A 246 -4.24 7.90 -1.54
N ALA A 247 -3.04 8.20 -1.08
CA ALA A 247 -2.52 9.56 -1.15
C ALA A 247 -2.26 9.88 -2.62
N VAL A 248 -3.06 10.75 -3.20
CA VAL A 248 -2.83 11.25 -4.55
C VAL A 248 -2.02 12.53 -4.43
N LEU A 249 -0.80 12.52 -4.95
CA LEU A 249 0.03 13.71 -4.99
C LEU A 249 -0.48 14.70 -6.05
N HIS A 250 -0.70 15.91 -5.67
CA HIS A 250 -1.03 17.02 -6.56
C HIS A 250 0.20 17.92 -6.74
N ARG A 251 0.50 18.29 -7.98
CA ARG A 251 1.50 19.29 -8.28
C ARG A 251 0.78 20.61 -8.51
N ASP A 252 1.03 21.62 -7.67
CA ASP A 252 0.52 22.96 -7.91
C ASP A 252 1.23 23.62 -9.10
N GLY A 253 0.68 24.72 -9.60
CA GLY A 253 1.27 25.48 -10.70
C GLY A 253 2.66 26.05 -10.43
N ALA A 254 3.13 26.02 -9.18
CA ALA A 254 4.46 26.44 -8.74
C ALA A 254 5.47 25.27 -8.70
N GLY A 255 5.03 24.03 -9.03
CA GLY A 255 5.89 22.87 -9.05
C GLY A 255 6.03 22.16 -7.69
N THR A 256 5.32 22.59 -6.67
CA THR A 256 5.32 21.99 -5.33
C THR A 256 4.42 20.76 -5.30
N GLU A 257 4.93 19.67 -4.74
CA GLU A 257 4.18 18.41 -4.60
C GLU A 257 3.34 18.46 -3.33
N ARG A 258 2.03 18.28 -3.46
CA ARG A 258 1.11 18.14 -2.32
C ARG A 258 0.45 16.77 -2.33
N ALA A 259 0.37 16.15 -1.18
CA ALA A 259 -0.37 14.92 -0.99
C ALA A 259 -1.87 15.25 -0.87
N VAL A 260 -2.68 14.61 -1.69
CA VAL A 260 -4.15 14.66 -1.57
C VAL A 260 -4.60 13.33 -1.01
N GLN A 261 -5.23 13.35 0.16
CA GLN A 261 -5.83 12.18 0.77
C GLN A 261 -7.14 11.84 0.05
N VAL A 262 -7.28 10.61 -0.37
CA VAL A 262 -8.58 10.07 -0.75
C VAL A 262 -9.20 9.53 0.53
N ALA A 263 -10.08 10.33 1.14
CA ALA A 263 -10.73 9.97 2.39
C ALA A 263 -11.71 8.82 2.20
N ASP A 264 -11.75 7.95 3.20
CA ASP A 264 -12.86 7.05 3.40
C ASP A 264 -14.03 7.75 4.08
N GLY A 265 -15.22 7.42 3.62
CA GLY A 265 -16.44 7.80 4.29
C GLY A 265 -16.62 7.09 5.63
N ALA A 266 -15.88 7.51 6.66
CA ALA A 266 -16.36 7.43 8.02
C ALA A 266 -17.06 8.76 8.29
N ALA A 267 -18.37 8.71 8.43
CA ALA A 267 -19.13 9.84 8.87
C ALA A 267 -18.54 10.37 10.18
N ASP A 268 -18.38 11.68 10.23
CA ASP A 268 -18.32 12.53 11.43
C ASP A 268 -17.00 13.11 11.92
N GLU A 269 -15.89 13.16 11.14
CA GLU A 269 -14.80 14.07 11.53
C GLU A 269 -14.11 14.80 10.35
N GLY A 270 -14.68 14.72 9.13
CA GLY A 270 -14.05 15.23 7.89
C GLY A 270 -14.35 16.69 7.50
N ALA A 271 -15.13 17.44 8.28
CA ALA A 271 -15.57 18.78 7.88
C ALA A 271 -14.49 19.87 8.04
N ASP A 272 -13.46 19.63 8.84
CA ASP A 272 -12.43 20.66 9.12
C ASP A 272 -11.21 20.61 8.20
N LEU A 273 -10.95 19.50 7.51
CA LEU A 273 -9.75 19.37 6.66
C LEU A 273 -9.92 20.04 5.28
N CYS A 274 -11.16 20.17 4.79
CA CYS A 274 -11.43 20.92 3.55
C CYS A 274 -11.24 22.43 3.69
N ARG A 275 -11.28 22.99 4.90
CA ARG A 275 -11.07 24.42 5.17
C ARG A 275 -9.60 24.85 5.16
N LEU A 276 -8.68 23.94 5.38
CA LEU A 276 -7.23 24.26 5.40
C LEU A 276 -6.58 24.30 4.00
N LEU A 277 -7.27 23.88 2.95
CA LEU A 277 -6.74 23.83 1.58
C LEU A 277 -7.31 24.92 0.64
N GLY A 278 -8.19 25.77 1.12
CA GLY A 278 -8.79 26.82 0.30
C GLY A 278 -8.98 28.13 1.05
N GLY A 279 -7.93 28.95 1.18
CA GLY A 279 -8.16 30.29 1.70
C GLY A 279 -6.90 31.04 2.07
N GLY A 280 -6.23 31.61 1.09
CA GLY A 280 -5.43 32.82 1.34
C GLY A 280 -6.38 34.02 1.34
N GLY A 281 -6.40 34.79 2.43
CA GLY A 281 -7.14 36.05 2.48
C GLY A 281 -7.26 36.61 3.90
N LEU A 282 -6.28 37.37 4.31
CA LEU A 282 -6.22 38.58 5.15
C LEU A 282 -7.32 38.90 6.19
N ALA A 283 -6.81 39.23 7.37
CA ALA A 283 -7.08 40.35 8.27
C ALA A 283 -8.04 40.15 9.44
N GLY A 284 -7.52 40.42 10.63
CA GLY A 284 -8.12 41.31 11.61
C GLY A 284 -8.53 40.78 12.96
N ALA A 285 -7.65 41.01 13.95
CA ALA A 285 -7.91 41.62 15.25
C ALA A 285 -8.71 40.88 16.36
N ASP A 286 -8.00 40.82 17.49
CA ASP A 286 -8.45 40.98 18.90
C ASP A 286 -9.14 39.86 19.66
N GLY A 287 -8.40 39.42 20.70
CA GLY A 287 -8.65 38.52 21.81
C GLY A 287 -9.83 38.88 22.75
N PRO A 288 -9.90 38.45 24.03
CA PRO A 288 -9.05 37.55 24.81
C PRO A 288 -9.79 36.54 25.72
N HIS A 289 -9.04 35.63 26.35
CA HIS A 289 -9.25 34.96 27.67
C HIS A 289 -10.36 33.91 27.90
N GLY A 290 -9.93 32.75 28.40
CA GLY A 290 -10.73 31.83 29.19
C GLY A 290 -10.06 30.51 29.46
N LEU A 291 -9.20 30.45 30.49
CA LEU A 291 -8.73 29.23 31.14
C LEU A 291 -9.88 28.57 31.93
N ILE A 292 -10.14 27.29 31.70
CA ILE A 292 -10.78 26.35 32.64
C ILE A 292 -10.20 24.99 32.24
N GLY A 293 -9.43 24.22 33.01
CA GLY A 293 -9.62 23.77 34.35
C GLY A 293 -9.55 22.23 34.26
N ASP A 294 -8.37 21.64 34.62
CA ASP A 294 -8.15 20.18 34.83
C ASP A 294 -9.12 19.69 35.89
N ASP A 295 -10.07 18.79 35.57
CA ASP A 295 -10.73 17.92 36.54
C ASP A 295 -11.83 17.00 35.93
N ALA A 296 -11.57 16.33 34.80
CA ALA A 296 -12.55 15.35 34.28
C ALA A 296 -11.96 13.98 33.84
N LEU A 297 -10.72 13.67 34.22
CA LEU A 297 -10.10 12.40 33.81
C LEU A 297 -9.91 11.37 34.94
N ALA A 298 -10.49 11.59 36.12
CA ALA A 298 -10.33 10.68 37.25
C ALA A 298 -11.55 9.77 37.57
N GLY A 299 -12.59 9.81 36.75
CA GLY A 299 -13.88 9.14 37.04
C GLY A 299 -14.17 7.82 36.32
N LEU A 300 -13.36 7.39 35.33
CA LEU A 300 -13.71 6.23 34.49
C LEU A 300 -12.88 4.96 34.68
N LEU A 301 -11.96 4.91 35.65
CA LEU A 301 -11.06 3.76 35.88
C LEU A 301 -11.41 2.91 37.11
N ARG A 302 -12.60 3.04 37.68
CA ARG A 302 -13.01 2.23 38.85
C ARG A 302 -14.33 1.49 38.70
N ARG A 303 -14.61 0.85 37.61
CA ARG A 303 -15.70 -0.15 37.51
C ARG A 303 -15.36 -1.21 36.48
N HIS A 304 -14.54 -2.16 36.81
CA HIS A 304 -14.52 -3.53 36.30
C HIS A 304 -13.33 -4.31 36.90
N ALA A 305 -13.34 -4.40 38.22
CA ALA A 305 -12.59 -5.43 38.91
C ALA A 305 -13.58 -6.10 39.87
N GLY A 306 -14.12 -7.22 39.49
CA GLY A 306 -14.96 -8.03 40.37
C GLY A 306 -15.83 -9.00 39.60
N GLN A 307 -15.52 -10.24 39.75
CA GLN A 307 -16.27 -11.48 39.55
C GLN A 307 -15.79 -12.35 38.34
N GLY A 308 -15.33 -13.53 38.73
CA GLY A 308 -15.19 -14.70 37.86
C GLY A 308 -13.98 -15.54 38.17
N GLY A 309 -13.88 -16.08 39.39
CA GLY A 309 -13.02 -17.24 39.67
C GLY A 309 -13.68 -18.48 39.06
N LEU A 310 -12.94 -19.29 38.37
CA LEU A 310 -13.28 -20.67 38.07
C LEU A 310 -12.01 -21.52 38.18
N GLU A 311 -12.16 -22.53 38.99
CA GLU A 311 -11.18 -23.50 39.45
C GLU A 311 -10.59 -24.33 38.32
N LEU A 312 -9.30 -24.60 38.46
CA LEU A 312 -8.58 -25.67 37.77
C LEU A 312 -8.97 -27.02 38.39
N GLN A 313 -9.55 -27.90 37.58
CA GLN A 313 -9.49 -29.33 37.87
C GLN A 313 -8.63 -29.99 36.77
N GLY A 314 -7.52 -30.54 37.25
CA GLY A 314 -6.72 -31.45 36.44
C GLY A 314 -7.40 -32.80 36.32
N ASP A 315 -7.17 -33.43 35.18
CA ASP A 315 -7.21 -34.88 35.11
C ASP A 315 -6.12 -35.39 34.15
N GLU A 316 -5.39 -36.32 34.69
CA GLU A 316 -4.30 -37.06 34.07
C GLU A 316 -4.83 -38.20 33.16
N LEU A 317 -3.97 -38.60 32.21
CA LEU A 317 -3.78 -39.95 31.67
C LEU A 317 -4.82 -40.52 30.69
N HIS A 318 -4.51 -40.64 29.42
CA HIS A 318 -3.88 -41.83 28.78
C HIS A 318 -3.43 -41.52 27.35
#